data_b6c2d788219ce299e83d1e579764f772
#
_entry.id   b6c2d788219ce299e83d1e579764f772
#
_cell.length_a   1.000
_cell.length_b   1.000
_cell.length_c   1.000
_cell.angle_alpha   90.00
_cell.angle_beta   90.00
_cell.angle_gamma   90.00
#
_symmetry.space_group_name_H-M   'P 1'
#
loop_
_entity.id
_entity.type
_entity.pdbx_description
1 polymer ?
#
loop_
_entity_poly.entity_id
_entity_poly.type
_entity_poly.pdbx_seq_one_letter_code
_entity_poly.pdbx_strand_id
1 'polypeptide(L)'
;GDISDLSVSGDIAFRVRFFGPMPPPPQRYWRGPVLHEFDGRSWRRPSAQAFPQPQVTFRGPAIRYQITLQPHARRWVLALDLPSAWPEREITQSFDLTLLSARPINNVAAFDLTSHTNFTAGTSLAESMRRKDLALPGDGTNARSVALGRELAARHAGDPRAIVRAMLTMFRQQPFEYVAQVGPRIVPIELGRLQQAHHHRGP
;
A
#
# COMPACT_ATOMS: atom_id res chain seq x y z
N GLY A 1 2.01 -14.27 8.04
CA GLY A 1 2.98 -13.83 9.01
C GLY A 1 4.13 -12.97 8.50
N ASP A 2 4.22 -12.63 7.21
CA ASP A 2 5.50 -12.18 6.65
C ASP A 2 5.66 -10.65 6.50
N ILE A 3 4.62 -9.87 6.79
CA ILE A 3 4.71 -8.38 6.76
C ILE A 3 5.13 -7.84 8.13
N SER A 4 4.81 -8.56 9.21
CA SER A 4 5.17 -8.15 10.57
C SER A 4 6.67 -8.17 10.84
N ASP A 5 7.41 -9.12 10.26
CA ASP A 5 8.86 -9.23 10.46
C ASP A 5 9.63 -8.09 9.79
N LEU A 6 9.13 -7.60 8.64
CA LEU A 6 9.72 -6.45 7.94
C LEU A 6 9.45 -5.10 8.64
N SER A 7 8.37 -4.98 9.39
CA SER A 7 8.01 -3.73 10.07
C SER A 7 8.75 -3.51 11.40
N VAL A 8 9.38 -4.55 11.95
CA VAL A 8 10.15 -4.51 13.20
C VAL A 8 11.67 -4.38 12.92
N SER A 9 12.12 -4.72 11.71
CA SER A 9 13.51 -4.54 11.32
C SER A 9 13.80 -3.06 11.05
N GLY A 10 14.86 -2.53 11.68
CA GLY A 10 15.43 -1.22 11.35
C GLY A 10 16.23 -1.20 10.05
N ASP A 11 16.20 -2.30 9.27
CA ASP A 11 16.98 -2.45 8.05
C ASP A 11 16.41 -1.62 6.90
N ILE A 12 17.28 -1.22 6.00
CA ILE A 12 16.89 -0.48 4.81
C ILE A 12 16.19 -1.44 3.85
N ALA A 13 14.89 -1.27 3.61
CA ALA A 13 14.14 -2.09 2.67
C ALA A 13 14.49 -1.78 1.21
N PHE A 14 14.74 -0.51 0.88
CA PHE A 14 15.13 -0.06 -0.46
C PHE A 14 15.81 1.31 -0.44
N ARG A 15 16.48 1.64 -1.55
CA ARG A 15 17.05 2.97 -1.81
C ARG A 15 16.54 3.51 -3.12
N VAL A 16 16.47 4.83 -3.25
CA VAL A 16 16.03 5.49 -4.47
C VAL A 16 17.00 6.59 -4.87
N ARG A 17 17.32 6.62 -6.16
CA ARG A 17 18.07 7.70 -6.80
C ARG A 17 17.16 8.35 -7.86
N PHE A 18 16.76 9.58 -7.65
CA PHE A 18 16.04 10.37 -8.64
C PHE A 18 16.99 10.91 -9.72
N PHE A 19 16.55 10.89 -10.99
CA PHE A 19 17.30 11.46 -12.10
C PHE A 19 16.95 12.93 -12.38
N GLY A 20 16.10 13.52 -11.57
CA GLY A 20 15.64 14.90 -11.60
C GLY A 20 15.27 15.38 -10.21
N PRO A 21 14.49 16.45 -10.10
CA PRO A 21 14.03 16.96 -8.81
C PRO A 21 13.30 15.87 -8.01
N MET A 22 13.68 15.74 -6.74
CA MET A 22 13.02 14.82 -5.82
C MET A 22 11.64 15.38 -5.44
N PRO A 23 10.55 14.61 -5.56
CA PRO A 23 9.23 15.07 -5.15
C PRO A 23 9.19 15.35 -3.64
N PRO A 24 8.33 16.28 -3.18
CA PRO A 24 8.20 16.59 -1.77
C PRO A 24 7.67 15.39 -0.97
N PRO A 25 7.93 15.31 0.34
CA PRO A 25 7.56 14.16 1.17
C PRO A 25 6.10 13.69 1.03
N PRO A 26 5.08 14.58 0.96
CA PRO A 26 3.69 14.15 0.81
C PRO A 26 3.39 13.41 -0.51
N GLN A 27 4.25 13.55 -1.53
CA GLN A 27 4.12 12.88 -2.83
C GLN A 27 5.00 11.62 -2.94
N ARG A 28 5.64 11.17 -1.86
CA ARG A 28 6.51 10.00 -1.85
C ARG A 28 5.80 8.77 -1.31
N TYR A 29 4.62 8.47 -1.84
CA TYR A 29 3.95 7.21 -1.55
C TYR A 29 4.59 6.08 -2.37
N TRP A 30 5.03 5.02 -1.71
CA TRP A 30 5.61 3.83 -2.35
C TRP A 30 4.56 2.73 -2.42
N ARG A 31 4.06 2.48 -3.63
CA ARG A 31 3.05 1.47 -3.89
C ARG A 31 3.68 0.08 -3.72
N GLY A 32 3.15 -0.65 -2.76
CA GLY A 32 3.47 -2.05 -2.51
C GLY A 32 2.36 -3.00 -3.00
N PRO A 33 2.31 -4.23 -2.46
CA PRO A 33 1.28 -5.19 -2.80
C PRO A 33 -0.10 -4.71 -2.36
N VAL A 34 -1.10 -4.98 -3.22
CA VAL A 34 -2.52 -4.76 -2.91
C VAL A 34 -3.17 -6.10 -2.62
N LEU A 35 -3.99 -6.16 -1.57
CA LEU A 35 -4.67 -7.35 -1.10
C LEU A 35 -6.19 -7.10 -1.21
N HIS A 36 -6.93 -8.07 -1.75
CA HIS A 36 -8.35 -7.92 -2.07
C HIS A 36 -9.27 -8.90 -1.32
N GLU A 37 -8.72 -10.00 -0.84
CA GLU A 37 -9.49 -11.04 -0.17
C GLU A 37 -9.16 -11.08 1.32
N PHE A 38 -10.19 -10.97 2.14
CA PHE A 38 -10.08 -11.06 3.59
C PHE A 38 -10.91 -12.24 4.11
N ASP A 39 -10.28 -13.18 4.80
CA ASP A 39 -10.92 -14.35 5.37
C ASP A 39 -11.33 -14.19 6.84
N GLY A 40 -11.30 -12.97 7.39
CA GLY A 40 -11.55 -12.68 8.80
C GLY A 40 -10.26 -12.56 9.62
N ARG A 41 -9.14 -13.10 9.14
CA ARG A 41 -7.84 -13.11 9.84
C ARG A 41 -6.70 -12.68 8.95
N SER A 42 -6.70 -13.08 7.69
CA SER A 42 -5.61 -12.88 6.74
C SER A 42 -6.10 -12.18 5.48
N TRP A 43 -5.29 -11.26 4.98
CA TRP A 43 -5.48 -10.63 3.68
C TRP A 43 -4.68 -11.36 2.61
N ARG A 44 -5.28 -11.58 1.44
CA ARG A 44 -4.67 -12.30 0.32
C ARG A 44 -4.87 -11.56 -1.00
N ARG A 45 -3.96 -11.84 -1.93
CA ARG A 45 -4.21 -11.49 -3.34
C ARG A 45 -5.25 -12.44 -3.91
N PRO A 46 -6.09 -11.98 -4.86
CA PRO A 46 -7.06 -12.87 -5.48
C PRO A 46 -6.32 -13.98 -6.24
N SER A 47 -6.86 -15.19 -6.13
CA SER A 47 -6.45 -16.31 -6.98
C SER A 47 -6.71 -15.92 -8.45
N ALA A 48 -5.74 -16.12 -9.30
CA ALA A 48 -5.61 -15.98 -10.77
C ALA A 48 -6.85 -15.60 -11.62
N GLN A 49 -7.73 -14.72 -11.18
CA GLN A 49 -8.78 -14.16 -12.00
C GLN A 49 -8.20 -12.97 -12.79
N ALA A 50 -8.31 -13.02 -14.11
CA ALA A 50 -7.95 -11.89 -14.95
C ALA A 50 -9.01 -10.79 -14.78
N PHE A 51 -8.69 -9.80 -13.94
CA PHE A 51 -9.48 -8.58 -13.89
C PHE A 51 -8.96 -7.59 -14.93
N PRO A 52 -9.84 -6.80 -15.55
CA PRO A 52 -9.43 -5.77 -16.48
C PRO A 52 -8.56 -4.73 -15.74
N GLN A 53 -7.51 -4.27 -16.39
CA GLN A 53 -6.72 -3.17 -15.84
C GLN A 53 -7.56 -1.90 -15.79
N PRO A 54 -7.47 -1.10 -14.72
CA PRO A 54 -8.18 0.16 -14.63
C PRO A 54 -7.63 1.14 -15.67
N GLN A 55 -8.50 1.97 -16.23
CA GLN A 55 -8.08 3.09 -17.04
C GLN A 55 -7.30 4.09 -16.18
N VAL A 56 -6.19 4.56 -16.72
CA VAL A 56 -5.30 5.52 -16.07
C VAL A 56 -5.12 6.74 -16.97
N THR A 57 -5.23 7.91 -16.36
CA THR A 57 -4.87 9.19 -16.99
C THR A 57 -3.80 9.85 -16.15
N PHE A 58 -2.60 9.97 -16.69
CA PHE A 58 -1.50 10.67 -16.04
C PHE A 58 -1.61 12.18 -16.23
N ARG A 59 -1.18 12.94 -15.22
CA ARG A 59 -1.13 14.40 -15.23
C ARG A 59 0.20 14.86 -14.65
N GLY A 60 0.66 16.04 -15.06
CA GLY A 60 1.93 16.58 -14.59
C GLY A 60 3.17 15.84 -15.12
N PRO A 61 4.35 16.20 -14.63
CA PRO A 61 5.61 15.66 -15.12
C PRO A 61 5.82 14.20 -14.71
N ALA A 62 6.47 13.45 -15.58
CA ALA A 62 6.97 12.13 -15.28
C ALA A 62 8.23 12.23 -14.40
N ILE A 63 8.34 11.40 -13.39
CA ILE A 63 9.46 11.32 -12.45
C ILE A 63 10.26 10.06 -12.77
N ARG A 64 11.49 10.23 -13.22
CA ARG A 64 12.43 9.13 -13.50
C ARG A 64 13.32 8.88 -12.30
N TYR A 65 13.46 7.62 -11.92
CA TYR A 65 14.28 7.20 -10.78
C TYR A 65 14.76 5.77 -10.94
N GLN A 66 15.80 5.42 -10.20
CA GLN A 66 16.22 4.05 -9.97
C GLN A 66 15.86 3.64 -8.55
N ILE A 67 15.20 2.50 -8.41
CA ILE A 67 14.96 1.87 -7.12
C ILE A 67 15.88 0.66 -6.97
N THR A 68 16.55 0.55 -5.81
CA THR A 68 17.37 -0.59 -5.42
C THR A 68 16.70 -1.27 -4.24
N LEU A 69 16.15 -2.46 -4.47
CA LEU A 69 15.45 -3.28 -3.48
C LEU A 69 16.42 -4.22 -2.77
N GLN A 70 16.25 -4.37 -1.45
CA GLN A 70 16.90 -5.44 -0.71
C GLN A 70 16.18 -6.78 -0.96
N PRO A 71 16.85 -7.92 -0.74
CA PRO A 71 16.24 -9.23 -0.86
C PRO A 71 15.05 -9.38 0.08
N HIS A 72 13.92 -9.83 -0.44
CA HIS A 72 12.70 -10.05 0.36
C HIS A 72 11.93 -11.32 -0.07
N ALA A 73 12.52 -12.14 -0.95
CA ALA A 73 11.99 -13.43 -1.41
C ALA A 73 10.58 -13.35 -2.03
N ARG A 74 10.12 -12.17 -2.43
CA ARG A 74 8.83 -11.94 -3.09
C ARG A 74 9.05 -11.29 -4.45
N ARG A 75 7.98 -11.22 -5.25
CA ARG A 75 8.01 -10.64 -6.60
C ARG A 75 7.66 -9.14 -6.65
N TRP A 76 7.38 -8.51 -5.52
CA TRP A 76 6.95 -7.11 -5.49
C TRP A 76 8.08 -6.17 -5.86
N VAL A 77 7.76 -5.22 -6.75
CA VAL A 77 8.63 -4.08 -7.04
C VAL A 77 7.90 -2.83 -6.56
N LEU A 78 8.46 -2.18 -5.55
CA LEU A 78 7.89 -0.95 -5.03
C LEU A 78 8.04 0.16 -6.07
N ALA A 79 6.99 0.92 -6.30
CA ALA A 79 7.02 2.03 -7.24
C ALA A 79 6.53 3.32 -6.56
N LEU A 80 7.08 4.46 -6.99
CA LEU A 80 6.59 5.76 -6.57
C LEU A 80 5.20 5.97 -7.15
N ASP A 81 4.21 5.95 -6.29
CA ASP A 81 2.79 6.14 -6.56
C ASP A 81 2.29 5.33 -7.78
N LEU A 82 2.18 5.92 -8.98
CA LEU A 82 1.72 5.19 -10.16
C LEU A 82 2.78 5.12 -11.25
N PRO A 83 3.37 3.92 -11.50
CA PRO A 83 4.36 3.75 -12.55
C PRO A 83 3.74 3.82 -13.94
N SER A 84 4.47 4.46 -14.87
CA SER A 84 4.12 4.58 -16.29
C SER A 84 5.13 3.93 -17.23
N ALA A 85 6.36 3.63 -16.73
CA ALA A 85 7.34 2.85 -17.49
C ALA A 85 8.26 2.06 -16.56
N TRP A 86 8.64 0.87 -16.99
CA TRP A 86 9.50 -0.10 -16.30
C TRP A 86 10.17 -1.05 -17.33
N PRO A 87 11.19 -1.81 -16.94
CA PRO A 87 11.80 -2.83 -17.82
C PRO A 87 10.83 -4.00 -18.06
N GLU A 88 10.08 -3.98 -19.15
CA GLU A 88 8.96 -4.91 -19.44
C GLU A 88 9.38 -6.38 -19.54
N ARG A 89 10.66 -6.66 -19.82
CA ARG A 89 11.19 -8.04 -19.85
C ARG A 89 11.35 -8.64 -18.45
N GLU A 90 11.48 -7.78 -17.43
CA GLU A 90 11.77 -8.19 -16.06
C GLU A 90 10.58 -7.93 -15.11
N ILE A 91 9.73 -6.98 -15.45
CA ILE A 91 8.63 -6.52 -14.62
C ILE A 91 7.32 -6.51 -15.43
N THR A 92 6.26 -6.95 -14.78
CA THR A 92 4.88 -6.83 -15.28
C THR A 92 4.03 -6.03 -14.32
N GLN A 93 3.04 -5.32 -14.84
CA GLN A 93 2.04 -4.65 -14.02
C GLN A 93 0.79 -5.54 -13.88
N SER A 94 0.32 -5.72 -12.65
CA SER A 94 -0.92 -6.43 -12.38
C SER A 94 -2.14 -5.50 -12.52
N PHE A 95 -3.34 -6.09 -12.51
CA PHE A 95 -4.60 -5.34 -12.63
C PHE A 95 -4.80 -4.29 -11.53
N ASP A 96 -4.20 -4.48 -10.36
CA ASP A 96 -4.22 -3.56 -9.22
C ASP A 96 -3.10 -2.50 -9.27
N LEU A 97 -2.46 -2.35 -10.44
CA LEU A 97 -1.38 -1.40 -10.71
C LEU A 97 -0.10 -1.65 -9.91
N THR A 98 0.04 -2.82 -9.28
CA THR A 98 1.27 -3.24 -8.61
C THR A 98 2.28 -3.77 -9.63
N LEU A 99 3.55 -3.44 -9.47
CA LEU A 99 4.64 -4.01 -10.26
C LEU A 99 5.13 -5.32 -9.65
N LEU A 100 5.34 -6.32 -10.52
CA LEU A 100 5.80 -7.66 -10.15
C LEU A 100 7.00 -8.04 -10.99
N SER A 101 8.11 -8.39 -10.38
CA SER A 101 9.25 -8.96 -11.08
C SER A 101 8.93 -10.37 -11.61
N ALA A 102 9.62 -10.77 -12.68
CA ALA A 102 9.46 -12.11 -13.28
C ALA A 102 9.82 -13.22 -12.27
N ARG A 103 10.79 -12.98 -11.39
CA ARG A 103 11.26 -13.92 -10.37
C ARG A 103 11.23 -13.27 -8.98
N PRO A 104 11.19 -14.07 -7.89
CA PRO A 104 11.37 -13.55 -6.54
C PRO A 104 12.70 -12.79 -6.39
N ILE A 105 12.68 -11.69 -5.66
CA ILE A 105 13.86 -10.86 -5.41
C ILE A 105 14.64 -11.45 -4.23
N ASN A 106 15.55 -12.37 -4.58
CA ASN A 106 16.40 -13.08 -3.61
C ASN A 106 17.77 -12.43 -3.43
N ASN A 107 18.13 -11.48 -4.28
CA ASN A 107 19.35 -10.70 -4.22
C ASN A 107 19.00 -9.21 -4.37
N VAL A 108 19.96 -8.34 -4.05
CA VAL A 108 19.80 -6.90 -4.32
C VAL A 108 19.50 -6.71 -5.80
N ALA A 109 18.42 -6.00 -6.11
CA ALA A 109 17.96 -5.75 -7.48
C ALA A 109 17.70 -4.26 -7.70
N ALA A 110 18.17 -3.73 -8.81
CA ALA A 110 17.97 -2.32 -9.20
C ALA A 110 17.14 -2.24 -10.48
N PHE A 111 16.14 -1.35 -10.48
CA PHE A 111 15.26 -1.12 -11.62
C PHE A 111 15.11 0.36 -11.90
N ASP A 112 15.20 0.72 -13.16
CA ASP A 112 14.91 2.08 -13.64
C ASP A 112 13.41 2.19 -13.93
N LEU A 113 12.76 3.11 -13.25
CA LEU A 113 11.31 3.29 -13.32
C LEU A 113 10.96 4.74 -13.66
N THR A 114 9.78 4.91 -14.26
CA THR A 114 9.15 6.21 -14.44
C THR A 114 7.77 6.18 -13.80
N SER A 115 7.44 7.19 -13.01
CA SER A 115 6.15 7.27 -12.30
C SER A 115 5.54 8.67 -12.39
N HIS A 116 4.26 8.76 -12.04
CA HIS A 116 3.54 10.00 -11.85
C HIS A 116 2.90 10.03 -10.47
N THR A 117 2.97 11.18 -9.81
CA THR A 117 2.32 11.45 -8.51
C THR A 117 1.01 12.22 -8.68
N ASN A 118 0.66 12.59 -9.91
CA ASN A 118 -0.62 13.19 -10.25
C ASN A 118 -1.27 12.39 -11.40
N PHE A 119 -2.35 11.72 -11.09
CA PHE A 119 -3.07 10.85 -12.02
C PHE A 119 -4.54 10.69 -11.60
N THR A 120 -5.32 10.13 -12.50
CA THR A 120 -6.65 9.59 -12.21
C THR A 120 -6.66 8.13 -12.64
N ALA A 121 -7.05 7.22 -11.76
CA ALA A 121 -7.12 5.79 -12.04
C ALA A 121 -8.42 5.20 -11.48
N GLY A 122 -8.94 4.15 -12.13
CA GLY A 122 -10.06 3.38 -11.61
C GLY A 122 -11.34 4.17 -11.42
N THR A 123 -11.67 5.09 -12.33
CA THR A 123 -12.94 5.86 -12.28
C THR A 123 -14.16 4.99 -12.46
N SER A 124 -14.01 3.80 -13.05
CA SER A 124 -15.00 2.73 -13.09
C SER A 124 -14.39 1.45 -12.55
N LEU A 125 -15.10 0.77 -11.68
CA LEU A 125 -14.69 -0.51 -11.09
C LEU A 125 -15.62 -1.61 -11.64
N ALA A 126 -15.04 -2.71 -12.12
CA ALA A 126 -15.82 -3.86 -12.54
C ALA A 126 -16.66 -4.39 -11.35
N GLU A 127 -17.93 -4.71 -11.59
CA GLU A 127 -18.85 -5.16 -10.53
C GLU A 127 -18.36 -6.43 -9.81
N SER A 128 -17.68 -7.31 -10.53
CA SER A 128 -17.05 -8.50 -9.94
C SER A 128 -15.97 -8.13 -8.93
N MET A 129 -15.15 -7.11 -9.20
CA MET A 129 -14.15 -6.59 -8.30
C MET A 129 -14.80 -5.90 -7.10
N ARG A 130 -15.78 -5.02 -7.36
CA ARG A 130 -16.53 -4.32 -6.30
C ARG A 130 -17.14 -5.30 -5.31
N ARG A 131 -17.78 -6.36 -5.79
CA ARG A 131 -18.34 -7.40 -4.91
C ARG A 131 -17.27 -8.12 -4.10
N LYS A 132 -16.11 -8.37 -4.69
CA LYS A 132 -15.00 -9.04 -4.02
C LYS A 132 -14.38 -8.15 -2.94
N ASP A 133 -14.11 -6.91 -3.24
CA ASP A 133 -13.50 -5.94 -2.31
C ASP A 133 -14.43 -5.55 -1.16
N LEU A 134 -15.76 -5.70 -1.35
CA LEU A 134 -16.76 -5.45 -0.31
C LEU A 134 -17.20 -6.72 0.43
N ALA A 135 -16.68 -7.89 0.05
CA ALA A 135 -17.03 -9.15 0.72
C ALA A 135 -16.50 -9.16 2.15
N LEU A 136 -17.37 -9.53 3.08
CA LEU A 136 -17.02 -9.74 4.48
C LEU A 136 -17.04 -11.23 4.79
N PRO A 137 -16.15 -11.72 5.67
CA PRO A 137 -16.20 -13.10 6.12
C PRO A 137 -17.51 -13.35 6.89
N GLY A 138 -18.14 -14.51 6.60
CA GLY A 138 -19.46 -14.87 7.15
C GLY A 138 -19.45 -15.46 8.57
N ASP A 139 -18.28 -15.54 9.21
CA ASP A 139 -18.04 -16.27 10.47
C ASP A 139 -18.25 -15.42 11.73
N GLY A 140 -18.73 -14.19 11.61
CA GLY A 140 -18.92 -13.26 12.73
C GLY A 140 -17.62 -12.69 13.32
N THR A 141 -16.46 -12.97 12.72
CA THR A 141 -15.20 -12.35 13.11
C THR A 141 -15.24 -10.86 12.91
N ASN A 142 -14.40 -10.13 13.65
CA ASN A 142 -14.29 -8.68 13.56
C ASN A 142 -15.59 -7.90 13.85
N ALA A 143 -16.42 -8.39 14.77
CA ALA A 143 -17.72 -7.81 15.10
C ALA A 143 -17.66 -6.30 15.41
N ARG A 144 -16.59 -5.83 16.08
CA ARG A 144 -16.39 -4.40 16.38
C ARG A 144 -16.16 -3.57 15.10
N SER A 145 -15.38 -4.07 14.15
CA SER A 145 -15.15 -3.39 12.86
C SER A 145 -16.43 -3.35 12.02
N VAL A 146 -17.20 -4.43 12.03
CA VAL A 146 -18.50 -4.50 11.35
C VAL A 146 -19.49 -3.53 11.97
N ALA A 147 -19.55 -3.45 13.32
CA ALA A 147 -20.40 -2.51 14.02
C ALA A 147 -20.02 -1.05 13.69
N LEU A 148 -18.75 -0.71 13.71
CA LEU A 148 -18.25 0.61 13.31
C LEU A 148 -18.62 0.95 11.86
N GLY A 149 -18.45 0.00 10.94
CA GLY A 149 -18.82 0.19 9.53
C GLY A 149 -20.32 0.48 9.36
N ARG A 150 -21.19 -0.22 10.08
CA ARG A 150 -22.63 0.03 10.08
C ARG A 150 -23.00 1.38 10.69
N GLU A 151 -22.36 1.77 11.78
CA GLU A 151 -22.53 3.08 12.41
C GLU A 151 -22.17 4.21 11.47
N LEU A 152 -20.99 4.12 10.81
CA LEU A 152 -20.55 5.11 9.82
C LEU A 152 -21.49 5.18 8.62
N ALA A 153 -21.97 4.04 8.12
CA ALA A 153 -22.91 4.00 7.01
C ALA A 153 -24.24 4.68 7.38
N ALA A 154 -24.76 4.42 8.59
CA ALA A 154 -25.97 5.06 9.07
C ALA A 154 -25.79 6.58 9.27
N ARG A 155 -24.68 7.00 9.90
CA ARG A 155 -24.36 8.41 10.18
C ARG A 155 -24.21 9.25 8.91
N HIS A 156 -23.71 8.65 7.84
CA HIS A 156 -23.41 9.34 6.57
C HIS A 156 -24.40 8.96 5.45
N ALA A 157 -25.57 8.41 5.77
CA ALA A 157 -26.62 8.03 4.82
C ALA A 157 -26.11 7.17 3.65
N GLY A 158 -25.09 6.34 3.91
CA GLY A 158 -24.49 5.47 2.90
C GLY A 158 -23.59 6.18 1.88
N ASP A 159 -23.29 7.47 2.02
CA ASP A 159 -22.33 8.17 1.13
C ASP A 159 -20.90 7.60 1.32
N PRO A 160 -20.34 6.87 0.31
CA PRO A 160 -19.05 6.24 0.45
C PRO A 160 -17.91 7.24 0.68
N ARG A 161 -17.98 8.41 0.08
CA ARG A 161 -16.94 9.45 0.22
C ARG A 161 -16.93 10.05 1.62
N ALA A 162 -18.10 10.29 2.19
CA ALA A 162 -18.22 10.78 3.56
C ALA A 162 -17.75 9.72 4.57
N ILE A 163 -18.07 8.45 4.35
CA ILE A 163 -17.62 7.32 5.18
C ILE A 163 -16.09 7.23 5.18
N VAL A 164 -15.46 7.19 3.99
CA VAL A 164 -14.00 7.13 3.87
C VAL A 164 -13.34 8.34 4.55
N ARG A 165 -13.88 9.54 4.35
CA ARG A 165 -13.36 10.76 4.99
C ARG A 165 -13.46 10.68 6.51
N ALA A 166 -14.57 10.19 7.06
CA ALA A 166 -14.76 10.01 8.49
C ALA A 166 -13.76 9.01 9.07
N MET A 167 -13.54 7.86 8.39
CA MET A 167 -12.53 6.88 8.79
C MET A 167 -11.11 7.46 8.77
N LEU A 168 -10.72 8.15 7.71
CA LEU A 168 -9.40 8.78 7.62
C LEU A 168 -9.20 9.86 8.71
N THR A 169 -10.25 10.60 9.04
CA THR A 169 -10.22 11.57 10.15
C THR A 169 -10.04 10.86 11.49
N MET A 170 -10.78 9.78 11.72
CA MET A 170 -10.64 8.96 12.92
C MET A 170 -9.21 8.43 13.09
N PHE A 171 -8.60 7.87 12.02
CA PHE A 171 -7.22 7.38 12.06
C PHE A 171 -6.18 8.47 12.33
N ARG A 172 -6.46 9.72 11.96
CA ARG A 172 -5.56 10.85 12.23
C ARG A 172 -5.71 11.42 13.63
N GLN A 173 -6.91 11.34 14.21
CA GLN A 173 -7.26 12.00 15.48
C GLN A 173 -7.17 11.07 16.69
N GLN A 174 -7.29 9.76 16.48
CA GLN A 174 -7.21 8.78 17.55
C GLN A 174 -5.81 8.14 17.61
N PRO A 175 -5.30 7.85 18.80
CA PRO A 175 -4.05 7.13 18.97
C PRO A 175 -4.26 5.66 18.55
N PHE A 176 -3.83 5.32 17.33
CA PHE A 176 -3.75 3.93 16.91
C PHE A 176 -2.33 3.44 17.10
N GLU A 177 -2.19 2.28 17.70
CA GLU A 177 -0.93 1.61 17.90
C GLU A 177 -0.81 0.43 16.93
N TYR A 178 0.34 0.32 16.27
CA TYR A 178 0.64 -0.84 15.47
C TYR A 178 1.14 -1.98 16.38
N VAL A 179 0.39 -3.07 16.43
CA VAL A 179 0.76 -4.26 17.20
C VAL A 179 1.34 -5.30 16.25
N ALA A 180 2.67 -5.48 16.29
CA ALA A 180 3.40 -6.43 15.45
C ALA A 180 3.14 -7.90 15.83
N GLN A 181 2.69 -8.18 17.05
CA GLN A 181 2.36 -9.53 17.53
C GLN A 181 1.02 -9.55 18.23
N VAL A 182 0.12 -10.39 17.76
CA VAL A 182 -1.10 -10.76 18.48
C VAL A 182 -0.78 -11.95 19.37
N GLY A 183 -0.16 -11.67 20.51
CA GLY A 183 -0.02 -12.61 21.64
C GLY A 183 -1.00 -12.24 22.75
N PRO A 184 -1.08 -13.00 23.86
CA PRO A 184 -2.01 -12.74 24.96
C PRO A 184 -1.71 -11.43 25.74
N ARG A 185 -0.70 -10.66 25.34
CA ARG A 185 -0.42 -9.31 25.85
C ARG A 185 -0.20 -8.36 24.68
N ILE A 186 -1.11 -7.42 24.54
CA ILE A 186 -0.96 -6.27 23.63
C ILE A 186 0.01 -5.32 24.35
N VAL A 187 1.20 -5.13 23.78
CA VAL A 187 2.13 -4.07 24.21
C VAL A 187 1.98 -2.91 23.24
N PRO A 188 1.52 -1.74 23.67
CA PRO A 188 1.40 -0.57 22.81
C PRO A 188 2.76 -0.10 22.32
N ILE A 189 2.89 0.16 21.02
CA ILE A 189 4.06 0.84 20.44
C ILE A 189 3.60 2.25 20.03
N GLU A 190 4.12 3.25 20.74
CA GLU A 190 3.85 4.64 20.37
C GLU A 190 4.42 5.00 19.00
N LEU A 191 3.58 5.38 18.07
CA LEU A 191 3.92 5.88 16.72
C LEU A 191 4.61 7.25 16.71
N GLY A 192 4.98 7.79 17.86
CA GLY A 192 5.48 9.17 18.03
C GLY A 192 6.95 9.42 17.67
N ARG A 193 7.76 8.41 17.34
CA ARG A 193 9.23 8.61 17.26
C ARG A 193 9.89 8.45 15.89
N LEU A 194 9.15 8.32 14.82
CA LEU A 194 9.75 8.19 13.47
C LEU A 194 10.07 9.52 12.76
N GLN A 195 9.81 10.68 13.38
CA GLN A 195 10.07 11.99 12.77
C GLN A 195 11.26 12.79 13.32
N GLN A 196 12.02 12.28 14.29
CA GLN A 196 13.10 13.09 14.93
C GLN A 196 14.53 12.55 14.82
N ALA A 197 14.82 11.62 13.92
CA ALA A 197 16.18 11.08 13.76
C ALA A 197 17.03 11.78 12.70
N HIS A 198 16.74 13.04 12.33
CA HIS A 198 17.62 13.85 11.48
C HIS A 198 17.73 15.27 12.01
N HIS A 199 18.50 15.45 13.10
CA HIS A 199 19.26 16.68 13.37
C HIS A 199 20.07 16.47 14.65
N HIS A 200 21.28 15.94 14.50
CA HIS A 200 22.43 16.35 15.31
C HIS A 200 23.70 15.75 14.70
N ARG A 201 24.32 16.50 13.83
CA ARG A 201 25.77 16.48 13.65
C ARG A 201 26.21 17.94 13.55
N GLY A 202 26.88 18.40 14.51
CA GLY A 202 27.84 19.47 14.57
C GLY A 202 28.52 19.47 15.91
N PRO A 203 29.65 20.14 16.05
CA PRO A 203 30.76 20.34 15.16
C PRO A 203 31.88 19.34 15.38
#